data_77deb032f28186aec351018f01b87260
#
_entry.id   77deb032f28186aec351018f01b87260
#
_cell.length_a   1.000
_cell.length_b   1.000
_cell.length_c   1.000
_cell.angle_alpha   90.00
_cell.angle_beta   90.00
_cell.angle_gamma   90.00
#
_symmetry.space_group_name_H-M   'P 1'
#
loop_
_entity.id
_entity.type
_entity.pdbx_description
1 polymer ?
#
loop_
_entity_poly.entity_id
_entity_poly.type
_entity_poly.pdbx_seq_one_letter_code
_entity_poly.pdbx_strand_id
1 'polypeptide(L)'
;MLRTRLFCAIGLSLCSAVCAAGQTAPGAALSSALRDHLKAERLDMVTSIRGLPLGVRDALQALFGSQTLDIAEPGAPFQATDVVVTPKLPVRRLVAAGCSADHCLVYYERGGIAHTWHVVLFQWTPAATRFEWGGRAGAGLASIDAVRSAVLSGSIKSASADW
;
A
#
# COMPACT_ATOMS: atom_id res chain seq x y z
N MET A 1 -47.85 -16.77 54.70
CA MET A 1 -46.78 -17.66 54.18
C MET A 1 -46.40 -17.18 52.79
N LEU A 2 -45.37 -16.37 52.69
CA LEU A 2 -44.93 -15.73 51.47
C LEU A 2 -43.68 -16.48 50.93
N ARG A 3 -43.77 -17.10 49.75
CA ARG A 3 -42.64 -17.79 49.14
C ARG A 3 -41.95 -16.88 48.12
N THR A 4 -40.80 -16.34 48.52
CA THR A 4 -39.90 -15.56 47.69
C THR A 4 -39.18 -16.53 46.69
N ARG A 5 -39.36 -16.32 45.41
CA ARG A 5 -38.63 -17.03 44.34
C ARG A 5 -37.45 -16.17 43.93
N LEU A 6 -36.23 -16.70 44.18
CA LEU A 6 -34.97 -16.14 43.77
C LEU A 6 -34.71 -16.52 42.30
N PHE A 7 -34.69 -15.51 41.39
CA PHE A 7 -34.27 -15.69 40.01
C PHE A 7 -32.75 -15.46 39.92
N CYS A 8 -32.01 -16.53 39.64
CA CYS A 8 -30.59 -16.48 39.35
C CYS A 8 -30.44 -16.16 37.86
N ALA A 9 -30.08 -14.93 37.47
CA ALA A 9 -29.76 -14.53 36.12
C ALA A 9 -28.31 -14.92 35.82
N ILE A 10 -28.09 -15.92 35.02
CA ILE A 10 -26.77 -16.29 34.51
C ILE A 10 -26.47 -15.39 33.30
N GLY A 11 -25.63 -14.38 33.52
CA GLY A 11 -25.11 -13.52 32.47
C GLY A 11 -24.05 -14.23 31.64
N LEU A 12 -24.38 -14.61 30.41
CA LEU A 12 -23.41 -15.11 29.44
C LEU A 12 -22.60 -13.93 28.88
N SER A 13 -21.38 -13.74 29.37
CA SER A 13 -20.43 -12.78 28.82
C SER A 13 -19.82 -13.35 27.53
N LEU A 14 -20.31 -12.91 26.38
CA LEU A 14 -19.68 -13.17 25.09
C LEU A 14 -18.40 -12.32 24.97
N CYS A 15 -17.27 -12.94 25.25
CA CYS A 15 -15.96 -12.33 24.97
C CYS A 15 -15.72 -12.36 23.45
N SER A 16 -16.05 -11.25 22.76
CA SER A 16 -15.71 -11.07 21.34
C SER A 16 -14.21 -10.89 21.22
N ALA A 17 -13.50 -11.93 20.83
CA ALA A 17 -12.10 -11.83 20.43
C ALA A 17 -12.02 -11.01 19.13
N VAL A 18 -11.73 -9.72 19.25
CA VAL A 18 -11.37 -8.89 18.11
C VAL A 18 -10.00 -9.37 17.66
N CYS A 19 -9.95 -10.13 16.55
CA CYS A 19 -8.71 -10.40 15.85
C CYS A 19 -8.16 -9.06 15.35
N ALA A 20 -7.21 -8.48 16.08
CA ALA A 20 -6.40 -7.38 15.57
C ALA A 20 -5.59 -7.93 14.40
N ALA A 21 -6.06 -7.66 13.18
CA ALA A 21 -5.26 -7.89 11.98
C ALA A 21 -3.98 -7.06 12.10
N GLY A 22 -2.87 -7.73 12.36
CA GLY A 22 -1.58 -7.09 12.61
C GLY A 22 -1.17 -6.28 11.39
N GLN A 23 -1.11 -4.96 11.55
CA GLN A 23 -0.48 -4.09 10.56
C GLN A 23 1.02 -4.41 10.57
N THR A 24 1.56 -4.72 9.40
CA THR A 24 3.01 -4.92 9.26
C THR A 24 3.72 -3.62 9.61
N ALA A 25 4.67 -3.67 10.55
CA ALA A 25 5.43 -2.49 10.94
C ALA A 25 6.20 -1.95 9.73
N PRO A 26 6.24 -0.62 9.52
CA PRO A 26 7.04 -0.01 8.46
C PRO A 26 8.50 -0.49 8.55
N GLY A 27 9.09 -0.89 7.42
CA GLY A 27 10.45 -1.42 7.35
C GLY A 27 10.59 -2.92 7.63
N ALA A 28 9.50 -3.61 7.97
CA ALA A 28 9.54 -5.06 8.11
C ALA A 28 9.84 -5.76 6.77
N ALA A 29 10.55 -6.86 6.82
CA ALA A 29 10.80 -7.67 5.63
C ALA A 29 9.49 -8.25 5.08
N LEU A 30 9.42 -8.43 3.77
CA LEU A 30 8.30 -9.12 3.12
C LEU A 30 8.16 -10.54 3.71
N SER A 31 6.99 -10.85 4.28
CA SER A 31 6.74 -12.16 4.87
C SER A 31 6.77 -13.28 3.81
N SER A 32 7.07 -14.51 4.24
CA SER A 32 7.06 -15.66 3.33
C SER A 32 5.67 -15.88 2.72
N ALA A 33 4.62 -15.78 3.51
CA ALA A 33 3.23 -15.93 3.03
C ALA A 33 2.89 -14.91 1.95
N LEU A 34 3.25 -13.63 2.15
CA LEU A 34 3.00 -12.57 1.18
C LEU A 34 3.86 -12.74 -0.08
N ARG A 35 5.08 -13.25 0.08
CA ARG A 35 5.96 -13.61 -1.05
C ARG A 35 5.39 -14.73 -1.90
N ASP A 36 4.86 -15.78 -1.27
CA ASP A 36 4.28 -16.93 -1.98
C ASP A 36 2.96 -16.52 -2.66
N HIS A 37 2.19 -15.66 -2.03
CA HIS A 37 0.99 -15.06 -2.62
C HIS A 37 1.34 -14.27 -3.89
N LEU A 38 2.30 -13.34 -3.81
CA LEU A 38 2.75 -12.56 -4.97
C LEU A 38 3.33 -13.39 -6.11
N LYS A 39 3.89 -14.58 -5.83
CA LYS A 39 4.37 -15.51 -6.88
C LYS A 39 3.21 -16.15 -7.62
N ALA A 40 2.16 -16.53 -6.90
CA ALA A 40 1.01 -17.27 -7.45
C ALA A 40 0.04 -16.35 -8.19
N GLU A 41 -0.01 -15.08 -7.83
CA GLU A 41 -1.03 -14.15 -8.28
C GLU A 41 -0.74 -13.54 -9.64
N ARG A 42 -1.79 -13.37 -10.44
CA ARG A 42 -1.73 -12.56 -11.65
C ARG A 42 -2.08 -11.12 -11.29
N LEU A 43 -1.18 -10.20 -11.59
CA LEU A 43 -1.41 -8.78 -11.48
C LEU A 43 -1.83 -8.21 -12.84
N ASP A 44 -3.05 -7.73 -12.94
CA ASP A 44 -3.51 -7.01 -14.12
C ASP A 44 -2.92 -5.60 -14.11
N MET A 45 -2.33 -5.21 -15.24
CA MET A 45 -1.63 -3.92 -15.35
C MET A 45 -2.60 -2.74 -15.22
N VAL A 46 -2.22 -1.78 -14.40
CA VAL A 46 -2.93 -0.51 -14.22
C VAL A 46 -2.11 0.61 -14.88
N THR A 47 -2.69 1.27 -15.87
CA THR A 47 -2.00 2.25 -16.73
C THR A 47 -2.24 3.71 -16.33
N SER A 48 -3.06 3.96 -15.32
CA SER A 48 -3.37 5.31 -14.85
C SER A 48 -3.71 5.31 -13.36
N ILE A 49 -3.60 6.45 -12.71
CA ILE A 49 -3.99 6.62 -11.30
C ILE A 49 -5.50 6.34 -11.13
N ARG A 50 -6.30 6.71 -12.11
CA ARG A 50 -7.75 6.45 -12.08
C ARG A 50 -8.09 4.96 -12.18
N GLY A 51 -7.22 4.16 -12.77
CA GLY A 51 -7.37 2.71 -12.85
C GLY A 51 -7.07 1.99 -11.53
N LEU A 52 -6.41 2.64 -10.58
CA LEU A 52 -6.24 2.09 -9.24
C LEU A 52 -7.59 2.05 -8.50
N PRO A 53 -7.87 0.99 -7.72
CA PRO A 53 -9.03 0.96 -6.83
C PRO A 53 -9.08 2.20 -5.93
N LEU A 54 -10.28 2.70 -5.64
CA LEU A 54 -10.46 3.91 -4.83
C LEU A 54 -9.73 3.79 -3.48
N GLY A 55 -9.92 2.68 -2.77
CA GLY A 55 -9.26 2.45 -1.49
C GLY A 55 -7.73 2.48 -1.58
N VAL A 56 -7.14 2.02 -2.70
CA VAL A 56 -5.68 2.11 -2.91
C VAL A 56 -5.23 3.55 -3.12
N ARG A 57 -6.01 4.36 -3.84
CA ARG A 57 -5.73 5.80 -3.99
C ARG A 57 -5.80 6.54 -2.66
N ASP A 58 -6.81 6.24 -1.85
CA ASP A 58 -6.97 6.83 -0.51
C ASP A 58 -5.83 6.39 0.43
N ALA A 59 -5.42 5.13 0.35
CA ALA A 59 -4.29 4.62 1.12
C ALA A 59 -2.95 5.23 0.69
N LEU A 60 -2.74 5.48 -0.61
CA LEU A 60 -1.57 6.22 -1.12
C LEU A 60 -1.58 7.66 -0.61
N GLN A 61 -2.71 8.35 -0.68
CA GLN A 61 -2.85 9.71 -0.15
C GLN A 61 -2.51 9.78 1.33
N ALA A 62 -3.04 8.85 2.13
CA ALA A 62 -2.75 8.74 3.56
C ALA A 62 -1.25 8.45 3.81
N LEU A 63 -0.65 7.53 3.04
CA LEU A 63 0.76 7.18 3.11
C LEU A 63 1.66 8.39 2.80
N PHE A 64 1.27 9.23 1.85
CA PHE A 64 2.00 10.44 1.48
C PHE A 64 1.81 11.60 2.47
N GLY A 65 0.86 11.50 3.39
CA GLY A 65 0.54 12.54 4.35
C GLY A 65 0.03 13.84 3.70
N SER A 66 -0.60 13.74 2.52
CA SER A 66 -1.03 14.88 1.73
C SER A 66 -2.55 15.06 1.78
N GLN A 67 -3.02 16.32 1.63
CA GLN A 67 -4.46 16.61 1.62
C GLN A 67 -5.16 16.12 0.35
N THR A 68 -4.42 16.01 -0.74
CA THR A 68 -4.86 15.46 -2.02
C THR A 68 -3.86 14.43 -2.48
N LEU A 69 -4.25 13.51 -3.34
CA LEU A 69 -3.35 12.51 -3.87
C LEU A 69 -2.24 13.17 -4.72
N ASP A 70 -1.05 13.27 -4.12
CA ASP A 70 0.13 13.96 -4.67
C ASP A 70 0.97 12.99 -5.52
N ILE A 71 0.44 12.63 -6.68
CA ILE A 71 1.10 11.77 -7.66
C ILE A 71 0.63 12.12 -9.08
N ALA A 72 1.57 12.26 -10.01
CA ALA A 72 1.31 12.48 -11.43
C ALA A 72 1.03 11.16 -12.15
N GLU A 73 0.30 11.22 -13.26
CA GLU A 73 0.08 10.10 -14.17
C GLU A 73 1.41 9.62 -14.79
N PRO A 74 1.50 8.37 -15.26
CA PRO A 74 2.67 7.86 -15.96
C PRO A 74 3.09 8.77 -17.11
N GLY A 75 4.36 9.15 -17.16
CA GLY A 75 4.91 10.04 -18.17
C GLY A 75 4.54 11.52 -18.05
N ALA A 76 3.65 11.90 -17.15
CA ALA A 76 3.30 13.31 -16.93
C ALA A 76 4.40 14.07 -16.19
N PRO A 77 4.48 15.40 -16.33
CA PRO A 77 5.40 16.22 -15.56
C PRO A 77 5.18 16.09 -14.05
N PHE A 78 6.28 16.04 -13.30
CA PHE A 78 6.29 16.08 -11.84
C PHE A 78 7.51 16.84 -11.33
N GLN A 79 7.55 17.15 -10.05
CA GLN A 79 8.66 17.87 -9.41
C GLN A 79 9.83 16.91 -9.15
N ALA A 80 10.67 16.69 -10.17
CA ALA A 80 11.75 15.69 -10.11
C ALA A 80 12.93 16.12 -9.22
N THR A 81 13.11 17.44 -8.97
CA THR A 81 14.21 18.00 -8.19
C THR A 81 13.68 18.91 -7.09
N ASP A 82 14.56 19.40 -6.21
CA ASP A 82 14.25 20.39 -5.18
C ASP A 82 14.05 21.82 -5.75
N VAL A 83 14.51 22.05 -6.97
CA VAL A 83 14.30 23.34 -7.66
C VAL A 83 12.88 23.39 -8.19
N VAL A 84 12.04 24.25 -7.62
CA VAL A 84 10.66 24.44 -8.06
C VAL A 84 10.64 25.30 -9.33
N VAL A 85 10.62 24.64 -10.49
CA VAL A 85 10.52 25.30 -11.79
C VAL A 85 9.06 25.61 -12.13
N THR A 86 8.16 24.69 -11.83
CA THR A 86 6.72 24.83 -12.06
C THR A 86 5.98 24.61 -10.75
N PRO A 87 5.37 25.66 -10.17
CA PRO A 87 4.58 25.52 -8.95
C PRO A 87 3.43 24.52 -9.13
N LYS A 88 3.10 23.79 -8.06
CA LYS A 88 1.96 22.84 -7.97
C LYS A 88 2.09 21.53 -8.77
N LEU A 89 3.26 21.20 -9.31
CA LEU A 89 3.47 19.85 -9.81
C LEU A 89 3.52 18.86 -8.63
N PRO A 90 2.93 17.66 -8.78
CA PRO A 90 3.10 16.59 -7.80
C PRO A 90 4.59 16.26 -7.60
N VAL A 91 4.97 15.90 -6.39
CA VAL A 91 6.37 15.48 -6.10
C VAL A 91 6.61 14.02 -6.44
N ARG A 92 5.56 13.29 -6.81
CA ARG A 92 5.62 11.87 -7.19
C ARG A 92 5.06 11.67 -8.59
N ARG A 93 5.46 10.57 -9.22
CA ARG A 93 4.89 10.13 -10.50
C ARG A 93 4.76 8.61 -10.52
N LEU A 94 3.57 8.13 -10.89
CA LEU A 94 3.34 6.71 -11.11
C LEU A 94 4.20 6.22 -12.27
N VAL A 95 4.88 5.09 -12.09
CA VAL A 95 5.70 4.45 -13.14
C VAL A 95 5.00 3.19 -13.62
N ALA A 96 4.61 2.31 -12.72
CA ALA A 96 3.88 1.08 -13.03
C ALA A 96 3.03 0.66 -11.84
N ALA A 97 1.89 0.06 -12.12
CA ALA A 97 1.08 -0.58 -11.10
C ALA A 97 0.41 -1.84 -11.67
N GLY A 98 0.04 -2.74 -10.77
CA GLY A 98 -0.75 -3.92 -11.11
C GLY A 98 -1.55 -4.37 -9.91
N CYS A 99 -2.80 -4.74 -10.17
CA CYS A 99 -3.71 -5.18 -9.13
C CYS A 99 -4.28 -6.56 -9.47
N SER A 100 -4.46 -7.37 -8.44
CA SER A 100 -5.21 -8.61 -8.48
C SER A 100 -6.57 -8.42 -7.81
N ALA A 101 -7.24 -9.51 -7.50
CA ALA A 101 -8.53 -9.48 -6.80
C ALA A 101 -8.42 -8.85 -5.40
N ASP A 102 -7.27 -8.97 -4.72
CA ASP A 102 -7.10 -8.58 -3.33
C ASP A 102 -5.76 -7.86 -3.01
N HIS A 103 -4.87 -7.70 -3.99
CA HIS A 103 -3.60 -6.96 -3.81
C HIS A 103 -3.34 -6.00 -4.95
N CYS A 104 -2.69 -4.86 -4.62
CA CYS A 104 -2.14 -3.92 -5.59
C CYS A 104 -0.67 -3.64 -5.28
N LEU A 105 0.18 -3.83 -6.28
CA LEU A 105 1.58 -3.45 -6.27
C LEU A 105 1.75 -2.16 -7.06
N VAL A 106 2.29 -1.13 -6.43
CA VAL A 106 2.43 0.20 -7.01
C VAL A 106 3.90 0.61 -6.98
N TYR A 107 4.44 0.98 -8.13
CA TYR A 107 5.79 1.49 -8.28
C TYR A 107 5.75 2.92 -8.77
N TYR A 108 6.38 3.81 -8.05
CA TYR A 108 6.41 5.23 -8.35
C TYR A 108 7.79 5.83 -8.06
N GLU A 109 8.07 6.94 -8.70
CA GLU A 109 9.23 7.77 -8.42
C GLU A 109 8.83 8.99 -7.60
N ARG A 110 9.74 9.46 -6.76
CA ARG A 110 9.61 10.66 -5.94
C ARG A 110 10.80 11.56 -6.20
N GLY A 111 10.51 12.80 -6.53
CA GLY A 111 11.50 13.87 -6.68
C GLY A 111 11.79 14.59 -5.36
N GLY A 112 12.49 15.69 -5.47
CA GLY A 112 12.97 16.49 -4.37
C GLY A 112 14.50 16.49 -4.30
N ILE A 113 15.09 16.64 -3.11
CA ILE A 113 16.56 16.67 -2.91
C ILE A 113 17.23 15.40 -3.46
N ALA A 114 16.57 14.26 -3.34
CA ALA A 114 17.01 13.00 -3.93
C ALA A 114 15.89 12.38 -4.76
N HIS A 115 16.19 12.08 -6.02
CA HIS A 115 15.27 11.34 -6.88
C HIS A 115 15.31 9.86 -6.48
N THR A 116 14.18 9.32 -6.01
CA THR A 116 14.08 7.97 -5.46
C THR A 116 12.92 7.21 -6.09
N TRP A 117 12.99 5.88 -6.05
CA TRP A 117 11.94 4.98 -6.52
C TRP A 117 11.43 4.14 -5.37
N HIS A 118 10.12 3.97 -5.32
CA HIS A 118 9.43 3.29 -4.24
C HIS A 118 8.49 2.25 -4.78
N VAL A 119 8.39 1.15 -4.06
CA VAL A 119 7.39 0.11 -4.30
C VAL A 119 6.55 -0.02 -3.04
N VAL A 120 5.24 -0.03 -3.19
CA VAL A 120 4.30 -0.29 -2.10
C VAL A 120 3.32 -1.37 -2.49
N LEU A 121 3.00 -2.22 -1.55
CA LEU A 121 2.03 -3.31 -1.68
C LEU A 121 0.89 -3.06 -0.72
N PHE A 122 -0.31 -3.06 -1.27
CA PHE A 122 -1.55 -2.97 -0.52
C PHE A 122 -2.34 -4.26 -0.65
N GLN A 123 -2.89 -4.76 0.44
CA GLN A 123 -4.07 -5.59 0.39
C GLN A 123 -5.28 -4.67 0.25
N TRP A 124 -6.22 -5.02 -0.64
CA TRP A 124 -7.41 -4.23 -0.86
C TRP A 124 -8.63 -5.12 -1.09
N THR A 125 -9.75 -4.61 -0.65
CA THR A 125 -11.08 -5.14 -0.93
C THR A 125 -12.02 -3.95 -1.15
N PRO A 126 -13.23 -4.14 -1.68
CA PRO A 126 -14.20 -3.05 -1.76
C PRO A 126 -14.53 -2.38 -0.41
N ALA A 127 -14.33 -3.11 0.71
CA ALA A 127 -14.65 -2.63 2.05
C ALA A 127 -13.44 -2.02 2.80
N ALA A 128 -12.20 -2.40 2.45
CA ALA A 128 -11.02 -1.98 3.19
C ALA A 128 -9.74 -2.06 2.35
N THR A 129 -8.81 -1.17 2.61
CA THR A 129 -7.46 -1.21 2.05
C THR A 129 -6.44 -1.06 3.16
N ARG A 130 -5.39 -1.86 3.10
CA ARG A 130 -4.34 -1.92 4.11
C ARG A 130 -2.96 -1.92 3.46
N PHE A 131 -2.03 -1.11 3.98
CA PHE A 131 -0.62 -1.20 3.63
C PHE A 131 -0.04 -2.51 4.18
N GLU A 132 0.60 -3.29 3.32
CA GLU A 132 1.21 -4.57 3.70
C GLU A 132 2.73 -4.50 3.75
N TRP A 133 3.32 -3.83 2.75
CA TRP A 133 4.76 -3.76 2.64
C TRP A 133 5.17 -2.61 1.72
N GLY A 134 6.37 -2.10 1.92
CA GLY A 134 6.98 -1.15 1.02
C GLY A 134 8.50 -1.18 1.07
N GLY A 135 9.10 -0.76 -0.03
CA GLY A 135 10.54 -0.76 -0.17
C GLY A 135 11.06 0.30 -1.14
N ARG A 136 12.37 0.56 -1.03
CA ARG A 136 13.10 1.42 -1.96
C ARG A 136 13.66 0.59 -3.10
N ALA A 137 13.27 0.94 -4.32
CA ALA A 137 13.75 0.30 -5.54
C ALA A 137 14.89 1.10 -6.18
N GLY A 138 15.60 0.46 -7.11
CA GLY A 138 16.41 1.16 -8.08
C GLY A 138 15.56 1.76 -9.20
N ALA A 139 16.16 2.62 -10.01
CA ALA A 139 15.57 3.13 -11.24
C ALA A 139 15.39 2.01 -12.29
N GLY A 140 14.54 2.27 -13.29
CA GLY A 140 14.52 1.49 -14.54
C GLY A 140 13.71 0.21 -14.52
N LEU A 141 12.86 -0.02 -13.52
CA LEU A 141 11.90 -1.11 -13.56
C LEU A 141 10.73 -0.71 -14.49
N ALA A 142 10.79 -1.16 -15.74
CA ALA A 142 9.91 -0.67 -16.81
C ALA A 142 8.49 -1.28 -16.79
N SER A 143 8.24 -2.31 -15.99
CA SER A 143 6.94 -3.00 -15.94
C SER A 143 6.64 -3.53 -14.56
N ILE A 144 5.36 -3.79 -14.30
CA ILE A 144 4.94 -4.38 -13.02
C ILE A 144 5.51 -5.78 -12.80
N ASP A 145 5.76 -6.55 -13.86
CA ASP A 145 6.40 -7.86 -13.75
C ASP A 145 7.88 -7.74 -13.36
N ALA A 146 8.60 -6.72 -13.86
CA ALA A 146 9.95 -6.42 -13.44
C ALA A 146 9.98 -6.00 -11.96
N VAL A 147 9.04 -5.16 -11.53
CA VAL A 147 8.88 -4.77 -10.13
C VAL A 147 8.61 -5.99 -9.25
N ARG A 148 7.64 -6.83 -9.63
CA ARG A 148 7.31 -8.07 -8.91
C ARG A 148 8.53 -8.98 -8.78
N SER A 149 9.27 -9.19 -9.87
CA SER A 149 10.49 -10.00 -9.88
C SER A 149 11.55 -9.44 -8.92
N ALA A 150 11.74 -8.13 -8.90
CA ALA A 150 12.68 -7.46 -8.01
C ALA A 150 12.26 -7.58 -6.53
N VAL A 151 10.95 -7.49 -6.23
CA VAL A 151 10.42 -7.73 -4.88
C VAL A 151 10.68 -9.18 -4.45
N LEU A 152 10.37 -10.13 -5.31
CA LEU A 152 10.50 -11.56 -5.01
C LEU A 152 11.95 -12.00 -4.87
N SER A 153 12.87 -11.44 -5.63
CA SER A 153 14.32 -11.73 -5.53
C SER A 153 14.96 -11.09 -4.27
N GLY A 154 14.27 -10.15 -3.61
CA GLY A 154 14.84 -9.39 -2.50
C GLY A 154 15.79 -8.27 -2.92
N SER A 155 15.81 -7.90 -4.21
CA SER A 155 16.59 -6.77 -4.72
C SER A 155 16.07 -5.43 -4.20
N ILE A 156 14.79 -5.37 -3.84
CA ILE A 156 14.17 -4.19 -3.22
C ILE A 156 14.21 -4.36 -1.71
N LYS A 157 14.89 -3.42 -1.05
CA LYS A 157 15.01 -3.42 0.42
C LYS A 157 13.80 -2.73 1.03
N SER A 158 13.26 -3.33 2.09
CA SER A 158 12.19 -2.70 2.89
C SER A 158 12.59 -1.32 3.36
N ALA A 159 11.63 -0.39 3.35
CA ALA A 159 11.80 0.98 3.83
C ALA A 159 10.75 1.30 4.89
N SER A 160 11.12 2.13 5.87
CA SER A 160 10.27 2.48 7.01
C SER A 160 9.64 3.86 6.90
N ALA A 161 10.13 4.72 6.02
CA ALA A 161 9.70 6.11 5.90
C ALA A 161 10.05 6.70 4.52
N ASP A 162 9.66 7.97 4.32
CA ASP A 162 9.95 8.76 3.11
C ASP A 162 9.25 8.26 1.83
N TRP A 163 7.99 7.91 1.99
CA TRP A 163 7.09 7.52 0.87
C TRP A 163 6.76 8.66 -0.09
#